data_11089e306cb594d772bd6779995948fa
#
_entry.id   11089e306cb594d772bd6779995948fa
#
_cell.length_a   1.000
_cell.length_b   1.000
_cell.length_c   1.000
_cell.angle_alpha   90.00
_cell.angle_beta   90.00
_cell.angle_gamma   90.00
#
_symmetry.space_group_name_H-M   'P 1'
#
loop_
_entity.id
_entity.type
_entity.pdbx_description
1 polymer ?
#
loop_
_entity_poly.entity_id
_entity_poly.type
_entity_poly.pdbx_seq_one_letter_code
_entity_poly.pdbx_strand_id
1 'polypeptide(L)' 'MAIAEADQNERAKVQSWRLHVLIEAGYPLPLAERLAASEADLHIAVDLVSSGCAADVAAEILL' A
#
# COMPACT_ATOMS: atom_id res chain seq x y z
N MET A 1 -21.86 -16.99 -6.91
CA MET A 1 -21.07 -17.26 -8.02
C MET A 1 -20.33 -16.07 -8.56
N ALA A 2 -20.88 -15.34 -9.48
CA ALA A 2 -20.19 -14.18 -10.05
C ALA A 2 -19.87 -13.12 -9.00
N ILE A 3 -20.70 -13.01 -7.98
CA ILE A 3 -20.50 -11.99 -6.94
C ILE A 3 -19.23 -12.24 -6.13
N ALA A 4 -18.98 -13.49 -5.75
CA ALA A 4 -17.79 -13.82 -4.98
C ALA A 4 -16.53 -13.59 -5.79
N GLU A 5 -16.55 -13.94 -7.06
CA GLU A 5 -15.41 -13.72 -7.95
C GLU A 5 -15.19 -12.23 -8.18
N ALA A 6 -16.25 -11.46 -8.31
CA ALA A 6 -16.14 -10.02 -8.47
C ALA A 6 -15.52 -9.37 -7.24
N ASP A 7 -15.90 -9.79 -6.04
CA ASP A 7 -15.31 -9.27 -4.81
C ASP A 7 -13.82 -9.55 -4.72
N GLN A 8 -13.42 -10.77 -5.04
CA GLN A 8 -12.00 -11.14 -5.03
C GLN A 8 -11.22 -10.36 -6.07
N ASN A 9 -11.79 -10.17 -7.24
CA ASN A 9 -11.13 -9.39 -8.29
C ASN A 9 -10.97 -7.93 -7.88
N GLU A 10 -11.98 -7.37 -7.26
CA GLU A 10 -11.92 -5.99 -6.81
C GLU A 10 -10.86 -5.80 -5.73
N ARG A 11 -10.79 -6.71 -4.78
CA ARG A 11 -9.76 -6.65 -3.73
C ARG A 11 -8.36 -6.76 -4.32
N ALA A 12 -8.18 -7.67 -5.27
CA ALA A 12 -6.90 -7.82 -5.93
C ALA A 12 -6.51 -6.56 -6.70
N LYS A 13 -7.46 -5.94 -7.37
CA LYS A 13 -7.21 -4.70 -8.10
C LYS A 13 -6.86 -3.55 -7.18
N VAL A 14 -7.58 -3.41 -6.08
CA VAL A 14 -7.31 -2.36 -5.09
C VAL A 14 -5.93 -2.58 -4.47
N GLN A 15 -5.62 -3.80 -4.10
CA GLN A 15 -4.33 -4.13 -3.52
C GLN A 15 -3.19 -3.86 -4.50
N SER A 16 -3.37 -4.24 -5.77
CA SER A 16 -2.39 -3.97 -6.81
C SER A 16 -2.19 -2.48 -7.03
N TRP A 17 -3.26 -1.72 -7.02
CA TRP A 17 -3.18 -0.28 -7.17
C TRP A 17 -2.44 0.35 -5.99
N ARG A 18 -2.76 -0.07 -4.77
CA ARG A 18 -2.09 0.43 -3.58
C ARG A 18 -0.60 0.10 -3.62
N LEU A 19 -0.27 -1.12 -4.01
CA LEU A 19 1.12 -1.55 -4.15
C LEU A 19 1.86 -0.66 -5.15
N HIS A 20 1.25 -0.40 -6.30
CA HIS A 20 1.84 0.43 -7.33
C HIS A 20 2.11 1.85 -6.80
N VAL A 21 1.13 2.44 -6.13
CA VAL A 21 1.26 3.79 -5.58
C VAL A 21 2.39 3.85 -4.54
N LEU A 22 2.50 2.83 -3.70
CA LEU A 22 3.53 2.78 -2.67
C LEU A 22 4.93 2.64 -3.29
N ILE A 23 5.06 1.81 -4.30
CA ILE A 23 6.34 1.66 -5.02
C ILE A 23 6.73 2.98 -5.69
N GLU A 24 5.78 3.64 -6.34
CA GLU A 24 6.01 4.93 -6.97
C GLU A 24 6.43 6.00 -5.96
N ALA A 25 5.92 5.91 -4.74
CA ALA A 25 6.26 6.85 -3.68
C ALA A 25 7.69 6.62 -3.15
N GLY A 26 8.26 5.44 -3.36
CA GLY A 26 9.63 5.15 -2.94
C GLY A 26 9.77 4.00 -1.95
N TYR A 27 8.69 3.30 -1.63
CA TYR A 27 8.79 2.15 -0.74
C TYR A 27 9.41 0.96 -1.46
N PRO A 28 10.37 0.25 -0.84
CA PRO A 28 10.87 -0.98 -1.41
C PRO A 28 9.76 -2.04 -1.44
N LEU A 29 9.89 -2.98 -2.37
CA LEU A 29 8.84 -3.97 -2.62
C LEU A 29 8.35 -4.70 -1.37
N PRO A 30 9.21 -5.23 -0.49
CA PRO A 30 8.71 -5.93 0.70
C PRO A 30 7.85 -5.05 1.60
N LEU A 31 8.24 -3.79 1.81
CA LEU A 31 7.47 -2.85 2.62
C LEU A 31 6.18 -2.45 1.92
N ALA A 32 6.26 -2.20 0.61
CA ALA A 32 5.07 -1.84 -0.17
C ALA A 32 4.04 -2.96 -0.13
N GLU A 33 4.47 -4.21 -0.21
CA GLU A 33 3.57 -5.35 -0.13
C GLU A 33 2.88 -5.43 1.23
N ARG A 34 3.62 -5.22 2.29
CA ARG A 34 3.05 -5.25 3.66
C ARG A 34 2.05 -4.12 3.85
N LEU A 35 2.39 -2.93 3.42
CA LEU A 35 1.50 -1.78 3.53
C LEU A 35 0.25 -1.95 2.68
N ALA A 36 0.40 -2.47 1.47
CA ALA A 36 -0.74 -2.68 0.58
C ALA A 36 -1.71 -3.71 1.14
N ALA A 37 -1.21 -4.72 1.85
CA ALA A 37 -2.04 -5.74 2.47
C ALA A 37 -2.62 -5.30 3.81
N SER A 38 -2.12 -4.21 4.39
CA SER A 38 -2.59 -3.70 5.67
C SER A 38 -3.73 -2.70 5.48
N GLU A 39 -4.26 -2.21 6.60
CA GLU A 39 -5.27 -1.15 6.59
C GLU A 39 -4.66 0.24 6.67
N ALA A 40 -3.37 0.36 6.48
CA ALA A 40 -2.69 1.64 6.56
C ALA A 40 -3.25 2.64 5.54
N ASP A 41 -3.33 3.89 5.95
CA ASP A 41 -3.83 4.96 5.09
C ASP A 41 -2.80 5.28 4.00
N LEU A 42 -3.21 5.10 2.75
CA LEU A 42 -2.34 5.31 1.62
C LEU A 42 -1.86 6.75 1.51
N HIS A 43 -2.72 7.72 1.80
CA HIS A 43 -2.36 9.13 1.76
C HIS A 43 -1.28 9.45 2.77
N ILE A 44 -1.41 8.91 3.99
CA ILE A 44 -0.42 9.12 5.04
C ILE A 44 0.89 8.47 4.65
N ALA A 45 0.84 7.28 4.08
CA ALA A 45 2.03 6.57 3.64
C ALA A 45 2.82 7.38 2.60
N VAL A 46 2.12 7.94 1.63
CA VAL A 46 2.74 8.77 0.59
C VAL A 46 3.26 10.08 1.20
N ASP A 47 2.46 10.71 2.05
CA ASP A 47 2.86 11.98 2.68
C ASP A 47 4.11 11.86 3.52
N LEU A 48 4.25 10.78 4.28
CA LEU A 48 5.43 10.58 5.12
C LEU A 48 6.70 10.55 4.29
N VAL A 49 6.69 9.78 3.22
CA VAL A 49 7.87 9.67 2.35
C VAL A 49 8.11 10.96 1.58
N SER A 50 7.05 11.61 1.13
CA SER A 50 7.14 12.89 0.41
C SER A 50 7.71 13.99 1.30
N SER A 51 7.48 13.89 2.61
CA SER A 51 8.00 14.85 3.58
C SER A 51 9.44 14.57 3.98
N GLY A 52 10.05 13.52 3.44
CA GLY A 52 11.43 13.20 3.74
C GLY A 52 11.62 12.07 4.74
N CYS A 53 10.54 11.43 5.18
CA CYS A 53 10.65 10.30 6.08
C CYS A 53 11.19 9.08 5.33
N ALA A 54 12.13 8.37 5.93
CA ALA A 54 12.65 7.15 5.32
C ALA A 54 11.54 6.10 5.24
N ALA A 55 11.55 5.31 4.17
CA ALA A 55 10.48 4.33 3.92
C ALA A 55 10.32 3.32 5.05
N ASP A 56 11.43 2.83 5.60
CA ASP A 56 11.39 1.87 6.70
C ASP A 56 10.80 2.48 7.96
N VAL A 57 11.13 3.74 8.26
CA VAL A 57 10.58 4.45 9.40
C VAL A 57 9.10 4.71 9.19
N ALA A 58 8.71 5.13 8.00
CA ALA A 58 7.30 5.35 7.68
C ALA A 58 6.49 4.07 7.83
N ALA A 59 7.03 2.95 7.39
CA ALA A 59 6.38 1.66 7.54
C ALA A 59 6.21 1.28 9.02
N GLU A 60 7.19 1.57 9.86
CA GLU A 60 7.08 1.32 11.30
C GLU A 60 5.98 2.16 11.93
N ILE A 61 5.83 3.40 11.51
CA ILE A 61 4.76 4.27 12.02
C ILE A 61 3.40 3.72 11.63
N LEU A 62 3.26 3.21 10.42
CA LEU A 62 1.98 2.78 9.87
C LEU A 62 1.61 1.36 10.27
N LEU A 63 2.55 0.51 10.51
CA LEU A 63 2.33 -0.87 10.88
C LEU A 63 2.51 -1.07 12.39
#